data_a2ab113cd1e1609a81e6e9e8e600df02
#
_entry.id   a2ab113cd1e1609a81e6e9e8e600df02
#
_cell.length_a   1.000
_cell.length_b   1.000
_cell.length_c   1.000
_cell.angle_alpha   90.00
_cell.angle_beta   90.00
_cell.angle_gamma   90.00
#
_symmetry.space_group_name_H-M   'P 1'
#
loop_
_entity.id
_entity.type
_entity.pdbx_description
1 polymer ?
#
loop_
_entity_poly.entity_id
_entity_poly.type
_entity_poly.pdbx_seq_one_letter_code
_entity_poly.pdbx_strand_id
1 'polypeptide(L)'
;MGHTRNSIVINAPYSQVFDISNQIERWTELFGDEYVKAEVLERKGNEITFRLTDDERKSWVSKRWLFKDLKMAYASRWEPMFPFKYMKIIWLYQETSDGILLTWIQDFEMDPSFKKFTEQQIEGFINEHSQHNLKIFKKVIEIEKETKEVADQRGH
;
A
#
# COMPACT_ATOMS: atom_id res chain seq x y z
N MET A 1 8.10 -20.09 -2.98
CA MET A 1 7.01 -19.11 -2.94
C MET A 1 7.19 -18.18 -1.77
N GLY A 2 7.20 -16.87 -2.00
CA GLY A 2 7.36 -15.88 -0.96
C GLY A 2 6.03 -15.42 -0.39
N HIS A 3 6.01 -15.14 0.91
CA HIS A 3 4.82 -14.67 1.61
C HIS A 3 5.24 -13.71 2.72
N THR A 4 4.57 -12.55 2.79
CA THR A 4 4.79 -11.59 3.86
C THR A 4 3.46 -11.15 4.45
N ARG A 5 3.48 -10.82 5.73
CA ARG A 5 2.33 -10.31 6.44
C ARG A 5 2.81 -9.29 7.47
N ASN A 6 2.36 -8.05 7.33
CA ASN A 6 2.72 -6.96 8.23
C ASN A 6 1.48 -6.15 8.57
N SER A 7 1.40 -5.65 9.79
CA SER A 7 0.22 -4.89 10.21
C SER A 7 0.59 -3.78 11.17
N ILE A 8 -0.30 -2.80 11.27
CA ILE A 8 -0.19 -1.69 12.21
C ILE A 8 -1.61 -1.22 12.59
N VAL A 9 -1.76 -0.69 13.81
CA VAL A 9 -3.02 -0.08 14.23
C VAL A 9 -2.94 1.43 13.97
N ILE A 10 -3.94 1.96 13.26
CA ILE A 10 -4.06 3.39 12.94
C ILE A 10 -5.25 3.94 13.70
N ASN A 11 -5.01 4.92 14.58
CA ASN A 11 -6.06 5.54 15.38
C ASN A 11 -6.79 6.61 14.58
N ALA A 12 -7.69 6.17 13.71
CA ALA A 12 -8.54 7.03 12.89
C ALA A 12 -9.77 6.24 12.45
N PRO A 13 -10.86 6.92 12.05
CA PRO A 13 -12.05 6.23 11.55
C PRO A 13 -11.75 5.39 10.30
N TYR A 14 -12.45 4.26 10.15
CA TYR A 14 -12.24 3.36 9.03
C TYR A 14 -12.29 4.04 7.68
N SER A 15 -13.34 4.86 7.44
CA SER A 15 -13.50 5.52 6.14
C SER A 15 -12.28 6.39 5.80
N GLN A 16 -11.74 7.11 6.78
CA GLN A 16 -10.56 7.95 6.57
C GLN A 16 -9.32 7.12 6.29
N VAL A 17 -9.11 6.03 7.06
CA VAL A 17 -7.97 5.13 6.84
C VAL A 17 -8.03 4.51 5.45
N PHE A 18 -9.20 4.00 5.06
CA PHE A 18 -9.38 3.39 3.76
C PHE A 18 -9.15 4.39 2.62
N ASP A 19 -9.79 5.54 2.69
CA ASP A 19 -9.74 6.52 1.61
C ASP A 19 -8.33 7.10 1.43
N ILE A 20 -7.67 7.50 2.51
CA ILE A 20 -6.33 8.09 2.42
C ILE A 20 -5.32 7.04 1.94
N SER A 21 -5.36 5.83 2.49
CA SER A 21 -4.39 4.78 2.13
C SER A 21 -4.51 4.35 0.67
N ASN A 22 -5.65 4.61 0.03
CA ASN A 22 -5.88 4.26 -1.38
C ASN A 22 -5.82 5.45 -2.33
N GLN A 23 -5.34 6.61 -1.87
CA GLN A 23 -5.05 7.75 -2.73
C GLN A 23 -3.68 7.54 -3.39
N ILE A 24 -3.68 6.85 -4.52
CA ILE A 24 -2.45 6.44 -5.22
C ILE A 24 -1.54 7.65 -5.50
N GLU A 25 -2.13 8.78 -5.86
CA GLU A 25 -1.38 10.00 -6.18
C GLU A 25 -0.54 10.51 -5.00
N ARG A 26 -0.89 10.10 -3.78
CA ARG A 26 -0.18 10.46 -2.55
C ARG A 26 0.84 9.41 -2.11
N TRP A 27 1.02 8.36 -2.88
CA TRP A 27 1.94 7.30 -2.48
C TRP A 27 3.41 7.76 -2.49
N THR A 28 3.76 8.82 -3.21
CA THR A 28 5.08 9.44 -3.11
C THR A 28 5.35 10.02 -1.71
N GLU A 29 4.28 10.39 -0.99
CA GLU A 29 4.34 10.83 0.41
C GLU A 29 4.18 9.64 1.38
N LEU A 30 3.16 8.80 1.15
CA LEU A 30 2.78 7.74 2.07
C LEU A 30 3.80 6.60 2.13
N PHE A 31 4.54 6.35 1.06
CA PHE A 31 5.60 5.34 1.02
C PHE A 31 7.00 5.94 1.24
N GLY A 32 7.07 7.18 1.72
CA GLY A 32 8.35 7.85 1.95
C GLY A 32 9.15 7.99 0.67
N ASP A 33 10.41 7.58 0.69
CA ASP A 33 11.31 7.74 -0.47
C ASP A 33 11.25 6.58 -1.46
N GLU A 34 10.34 5.61 -1.26
CA GLU A 34 10.30 4.42 -2.11
C GLU A 34 9.89 4.75 -3.55
N TYR A 35 8.93 5.65 -3.72
CA TYR A 35 8.43 6.02 -5.05
C TYR A 35 8.68 7.50 -5.31
N VAL A 36 9.27 7.79 -6.48
CA VAL A 36 9.44 9.18 -6.95
C VAL A 36 8.23 9.64 -7.76
N LYS A 37 7.42 8.71 -8.25
CA LYS A 37 6.23 9.02 -9.03
C LYS A 37 5.16 7.93 -8.84
N ALA A 38 3.91 8.37 -8.71
CA ALA A 38 2.75 7.50 -8.63
C ALA A 38 1.64 8.10 -9.47
N GLU A 39 1.26 7.41 -10.54
CA GLU A 39 0.31 7.92 -11.55
C GLU A 39 -0.88 7.00 -11.71
N VAL A 40 -2.07 7.55 -11.57
CA VAL A 40 -3.28 6.82 -11.93
C VAL A 40 -3.45 6.95 -13.45
N LEU A 41 -3.45 5.81 -14.14
CA LEU A 41 -3.61 5.76 -15.59
C LEU A 41 -5.08 5.64 -15.98
N GLU A 42 -5.87 4.91 -15.19
CA GLU A 42 -7.29 4.68 -15.47
C GLU A 42 -8.03 4.33 -14.18
N ARG A 43 -9.25 4.84 -14.05
CA ARG A 43 -10.19 4.42 -13.01
C ARG A 43 -11.45 3.93 -13.69
N LYS A 44 -11.88 2.71 -13.33
CA LYS A 44 -13.07 2.09 -13.92
C LYS A 44 -13.82 1.37 -12.80
N GLY A 45 -14.86 2.02 -12.28
CA GLY A 45 -15.56 1.51 -11.12
C GLY A 45 -14.62 1.46 -9.91
N ASN A 46 -14.48 0.27 -9.30
CA ASN A 46 -13.57 0.06 -8.18
C ASN A 46 -12.17 -0.38 -8.62
N GLU A 47 -11.91 -0.46 -9.92
CA GLU A 47 -10.62 -0.85 -10.48
C GLU A 47 -9.77 0.37 -10.80
N ILE A 48 -8.51 0.35 -10.36
CA ILE A 48 -7.54 1.40 -10.62
C ILE A 48 -6.33 0.78 -11.31
N THR A 49 -5.95 1.32 -12.47
CA THR A 49 -4.70 0.97 -13.14
C THR A 49 -3.73 2.12 -12.90
N PHE A 50 -2.54 1.82 -12.41
CA PHE A 50 -1.60 2.85 -12.03
C PHE A 50 -0.16 2.44 -12.30
N ARG A 51 0.72 3.44 -12.40
CA ARG A 51 2.16 3.24 -12.58
C ARG A 51 2.90 3.79 -11.39
N LEU A 52 3.85 3.01 -10.88
CA LEU A 52 4.78 3.44 -9.86
C LEU A 52 6.18 3.51 -10.45
N THR A 53 6.94 4.51 -10.04
CA THR A 53 8.35 4.67 -10.42
C THR A 53 9.16 4.78 -9.14
N ASP A 54 10.21 3.93 -9.00
CA ASP A 54 11.07 3.94 -7.82
C ASP A 54 12.21 4.96 -7.97
N ASP A 55 13.07 5.06 -6.96
CA ASP A 55 14.18 6.01 -6.93
C ASP A 55 15.30 5.66 -7.93
N GLU A 56 15.34 4.43 -8.43
CA GLU A 56 16.24 4.01 -9.50
C GLU A 56 15.63 4.20 -10.89
N ARG A 57 14.45 4.86 -10.95
CA ARG A 57 13.70 5.14 -12.17
C ARG A 57 13.15 3.89 -12.87
N LYS A 58 13.04 2.78 -12.15
CA LYS A 58 12.32 1.61 -12.63
C LYS A 58 10.84 1.84 -12.43
N SER A 59 10.03 1.50 -13.41
CA SER A 59 8.58 1.67 -13.29
C SER A 59 7.85 0.39 -13.69
N TRP A 60 6.66 0.26 -13.15
CA TRP A 60 5.76 -0.85 -13.46
C TRP A 60 4.31 -0.42 -13.33
N VAL A 61 3.44 -1.13 -14.01
CA VAL A 61 2.00 -0.92 -13.97
C VAL A 61 1.39 -2.01 -13.10
N SER A 62 0.47 -1.61 -12.25
CA SER A 62 -0.29 -2.51 -11.39
C SER A 62 -1.78 -2.21 -11.51
N LYS A 63 -2.59 -3.19 -11.17
CA LYS A 63 -4.03 -3.03 -11.05
C LYS A 63 -4.45 -3.24 -9.62
N ARG A 64 -5.42 -2.46 -9.17
CA ARG A 64 -5.91 -2.50 -7.79
C ARG A 64 -7.42 -2.42 -7.80
N TRP A 65 -8.05 -3.25 -6.98
CA TRP A 65 -9.49 -3.28 -6.81
C TRP A 65 -9.82 -2.92 -5.38
N LEU A 66 -10.72 -1.94 -5.21
CA LEU A 66 -11.12 -1.44 -3.89
C LEU A 66 -12.47 -2.05 -3.51
N PHE A 67 -12.50 -2.71 -2.38
CA PHE A 67 -13.74 -3.32 -1.84
C PHE A 67 -14.02 -2.70 -0.47
N LYS A 68 -14.38 -1.42 -0.48
CA LYS A 68 -14.57 -0.65 0.76
C LYS A 68 -15.59 -1.29 1.70
N ASP A 69 -16.69 -1.80 1.16
CA ASP A 69 -17.73 -2.46 1.96
C ASP A 69 -17.26 -3.78 2.59
N LEU A 70 -16.29 -4.43 1.99
CA LEU A 70 -15.69 -5.66 2.49
C LEU A 70 -14.45 -5.41 3.33
N LYS A 71 -14.06 -4.16 3.49
CA LYS A 71 -12.88 -3.75 4.26
C LYS A 71 -11.60 -4.38 3.75
N MET A 72 -11.44 -4.37 2.42
CA MET A 72 -10.24 -4.91 1.78
C MET A 72 -9.93 -4.20 0.46
N ALA A 73 -8.68 -4.32 0.04
CA ALA A 73 -8.22 -3.96 -1.29
C ALA A 73 -7.32 -5.07 -1.81
N TYR A 74 -7.36 -5.33 -3.11
CA TYR A 74 -6.53 -6.32 -3.76
C TYR A 74 -5.75 -5.66 -4.87
N ALA A 75 -4.48 -6.02 -5.03
CA ALA A 75 -3.65 -5.50 -6.09
C ALA A 75 -2.78 -6.60 -6.68
N SER A 76 -2.44 -6.43 -7.97
CA SER A 76 -1.56 -7.33 -8.67
C SER A 76 -0.65 -6.52 -9.57
N ARG A 77 0.65 -6.80 -9.53
CA ARG A 77 1.61 -6.24 -10.47
C ARG A 77 1.29 -6.80 -11.86
N TRP A 78 1.37 -5.97 -12.88
CA TRP A 78 0.95 -6.38 -14.22
C TRP A 78 2.08 -6.36 -15.23
N GLU A 79 2.75 -5.23 -15.43
CA GLU A 79 3.83 -5.14 -16.41
C GLU A 79 4.82 -4.01 -16.09
N PRO A 80 6.12 -4.27 -16.23
CA PRO A 80 6.69 -5.60 -16.44
C PRO A 80 6.59 -6.42 -15.15
N MET A 81 6.41 -7.72 -15.30
CA MET A 81 6.37 -8.63 -14.14
C MET A 81 7.75 -8.87 -13.55
N PHE A 82 8.78 -8.96 -14.41
CA PHE A 82 10.15 -9.18 -13.94
C PHE A 82 10.55 -8.14 -12.88
N PRO A 83 11.18 -8.51 -11.77
CA PRO A 83 11.80 -9.81 -11.47
C PRO A 83 10.85 -10.87 -10.87
N PHE A 84 9.56 -10.61 -10.85
CA PHE A 84 8.57 -11.54 -10.29
C PHE A 84 7.94 -12.39 -11.39
N LYS A 85 7.58 -13.62 -11.05
CA LYS A 85 6.67 -14.43 -11.84
C LYS A 85 5.23 -13.98 -11.61
N TYR A 86 4.93 -13.66 -10.34
CA TYR A 86 3.71 -12.95 -9.95
C TYR A 86 3.96 -12.19 -8.65
N MET A 87 3.15 -11.17 -8.41
CA MET A 87 3.11 -10.42 -7.14
C MET A 87 1.66 -10.04 -6.89
N LYS A 88 1.09 -10.59 -5.82
CA LYS A 88 -0.29 -10.33 -5.41
C LYS A 88 -0.30 -9.74 -4.01
N ILE A 89 -1.12 -8.72 -3.82
CA ILE A 89 -1.14 -7.94 -2.58
C ILE A 89 -2.58 -7.82 -2.11
N ILE A 90 -2.81 -8.13 -0.82
CA ILE A 90 -4.11 -7.93 -0.18
C ILE A 90 -3.91 -7.01 1.01
N TRP A 91 -4.73 -5.96 1.10
CA TRP A 91 -4.80 -5.10 2.27
C TRP A 91 -6.11 -5.37 2.99
N LEU A 92 -6.04 -5.67 4.28
CA LEU A 92 -7.20 -5.90 5.12
C LEU A 92 -7.30 -4.80 6.16
N TYR A 93 -8.53 -4.34 6.39
CA TYR A 93 -8.83 -3.29 7.37
C TYR A 93 -9.79 -3.87 8.40
N GLN A 94 -9.34 -3.97 9.66
CA GLN A 94 -10.15 -4.54 10.73
C GLN A 94 -10.37 -3.51 11.82
N GLU A 95 -11.61 -3.29 12.21
CA GLU A 95 -11.93 -2.40 13.31
C GLU A 95 -11.56 -3.04 14.64
N THR A 96 -10.85 -2.29 15.49
CA THR A 96 -10.47 -2.71 16.84
C THR A 96 -10.82 -1.61 17.83
N SER A 97 -10.70 -1.90 19.12
CA SER A 97 -10.93 -0.89 20.16
C SER A 97 -9.94 0.28 20.10
N ASP A 98 -8.77 0.07 19.50
CA ASP A 98 -7.69 1.08 19.46
C ASP A 98 -7.60 1.77 18.09
N GLY A 99 -8.44 1.41 17.14
CA GLY A 99 -8.43 1.96 15.78
C GLY A 99 -8.55 0.87 14.73
N ILE A 100 -7.96 1.12 13.57
CA ILE A 100 -8.03 0.20 12.43
C ILE A 100 -6.73 -0.60 12.35
N LEU A 101 -6.85 -1.92 12.41
CA LEU A 101 -5.72 -2.80 12.12
C LEU A 101 -5.60 -2.94 10.62
N LEU A 102 -4.60 -2.29 10.04
CA LEU A 102 -4.28 -2.39 8.62
C LEU A 102 -3.24 -3.49 8.44
N THR A 103 -3.56 -4.50 7.66
CA THR A 103 -2.70 -5.65 7.39
C THR A 103 -2.37 -5.71 5.90
N TRP A 104 -1.09 -5.80 5.58
CA TRP A 104 -0.59 -5.99 4.23
C TRP A 104 -0.10 -7.42 4.06
N ILE A 105 -0.70 -8.16 3.14
CA ILE A 105 -0.32 -9.53 2.81
C ILE A 105 0.20 -9.52 1.38
N GLN A 106 1.39 -10.06 1.17
CA GLN A 106 1.99 -10.13 -0.17
C GLN A 106 2.40 -11.57 -0.44
N ASP A 107 1.94 -12.10 -1.58
CA ASP A 107 2.33 -13.41 -2.08
C ASP A 107 3.03 -13.22 -3.42
N PHE A 108 4.17 -13.86 -3.58
CA PHE A 108 4.97 -13.68 -4.79
C PHE A 108 5.81 -14.90 -5.10
N GLU A 109 6.26 -14.98 -6.34
CA GLU A 109 7.24 -15.93 -6.78
C GLU A 109 8.21 -15.20 -7.70
N MET A 110 9.51 -15.49 -7.56
CA MET A 110 10.51 -14.84 -8.40
C MET A 110 10.62 -15.54 -9.75
N ASP A 111 10.93 -14.74 -10.78
CA ASP A 111 11.26 -15.28 -12.09
C ASP A 111 12.51 -16.16 -11.94
N PRO A 112 12.54 -17.40 -12.49
CA PRO A 112 13.69 -18.29 -12.36
C PRO A 112 14.99 -17.72 -12.92
N SER A 113 14.91 -16.75 -13.85
CA SER A 113 16.10 -16.10 -14.41
C SER A 113 16.69 -15.04 -13.51
N PHE A 114 15.96 -14.60 -12.46
CA PHE A 114 16.45 -13.62 -11.51
C PHE A 114 17.39 -14.30 -10.50
N LYS A 115 18.68 -13.90 -10.54
CA LYS A 115 19.71 -14.54 -9.72
C LYS A 115 20.36 -13.62 -8.68
N LYS A 116 19.99 -12.35 -8.66
CA LYS A 116 20.63 -11.35 -7.81
C LYS A 116 20.39 -11.65 -6.31
N PHE A 117 19.17 -12.03 -5.96
CA PHE A 117 18.78 -12.37 -4.58
C PHE A 117 17.93 -13.62 -4.56
N THR A 118 17.96 -14.35 -3.44
CA THR A 118 17.05 -15.48 -3.24
C THR A 118 15.65 -14.96 -2.90
N GLU A 119 14.66 -15.81 -3.06
CA GLU A 119 13.27 -15.50 -2.70
C GLU A 119 13.17 -15.14 -1.21
N GLN A 120 13.91 -15.85 -0.36
CA GLN A 120 13.95 -15.57 1.07
C GLN A 120 14.54 -14.19 1.39
N GLN A 121 15.57 -13.77 0.65
CA GLN A 121 16.15 -12.43 0.81
C GLN A 121 15.17 -11.35 0.38
N ILE A 122 14.44 -11.56 -0.73
CA ILE A 122 13.41 -10.64 -1.19
C ILE A 122 12.28 -10.53 -0.15
N GLU A 123 11.88 -11.66 0.44
CA GLU A 123 10.88 -11.68 1.51
C GLU A 123 11.31 -10.80 2.68
N GLY A 124 12.59 -10.88 3.08
CA GLY A 124 13.14 -10.03 4.13
C GLY A 124 13.11 -8.55 3.78
N PHE A 125 13.46 -8.19 2.54
CA PHE A 125 13.41 -6.80 2.07
C PHE A 125 11.97 -6.27 2.08
N ILE A 126 11.01 -7.05 1.61
CA ILE A 126 9.59 -6.66 1.59
C ILE A 126 9.09 -6.44 3.03
N ASN A 127 9.45 -7.33 3.96
CA ASN A 127 9.07 -7.17 5.37
C ASN A 127 9.59 -5.86 5.95
N GLU A 128 10.86 -5.55 5.76
CA GLU A 128 11.45 -4.31 6.27
C GLU A 128 10.78 -3.07 5.68
N HIS A 129 10.59 -3.06 4.36
CA HIS A 129 9.96 -1.93 3.69
C HIS A 129 8.50 -1.76 4.12
N SER A 130 7.76 -2.86 4.25
CA SER A 130 6.36 -2.81 4.68
C SER A 130 6.22 -2.27 6.09
N GLN A 131 7.05 -2.73 7.02
CA GLN A 131 7.04 -2.24 8.41
C GLN A 131 7.34 -0.75 8.47
N HIS A 132 8.35 -0.30 7.72
CA HIS A 132 8.71 1.11 7.65
C HIS A 132 7.58 1.95 7.07
N ASN A 133 7.01 1.51 5.97
CA ASN A 133 5.97 2.24 5.24
C ASN A 133 4.65 2.29 6.02
N LEU A 134 4.29 1.22 6.71
CA LEU A 134 3.10 1.22 7.57
C LEU A 134 3.18 2.27 8.67
N LYS A 135 4.36 2.51 9.21
CA LYS A 135 4.58 3.56 10.21
C LYS A 135 4.34 4.96 9.62
N ILE A 136 4.73 5.17 8.36
CA ILE A 136 4.49 6.43 7.66
C ILE A 136 2.99 6.61 7.41
N PHE A 137 2.30 5.59 6.92
CA PHE A 137 0.85 5.61 6.74
C PHE A 137 0.14 6.00 8.02
N LYS A 138 0.50 5.35 9.13
CA LYS A 138 -0.08 5.64 10.44
C LYS A 138 0.12 7.11 10.82
N LYS A 139 1.34 7.61 10.71
CA LYS A 139 1.69 8.98 11.08
C LYS A 139 0.90 9.99 10.25
N VAL A 140 0.89 9.84 8.94
CA VAL A 140 0.21 10.77 8.03
C VAL A 140 -1.30 10.77 8.28
N ILE A 141 -1.91 9.59 8.36
CA ILE A 141 -3.35 9.46 8.54
C ILE A 141 -3.79 10.02 9.90
N GLU A 142 -3.05 9.73 10.97
CA GLU A 142 -3.38 10.23 12.31
C GLU A 142 -3.21 11.75 12.42
N ILE A 143 -2.20 12.31 11.76
CA ILE A 143 -2.01 13.77 11.72
C ILE A 143 -3.17 14.42 10.97
N GLU A 144 -3.59 13.88 9.84
CA GLU A 144 -4.72 14.42 9.07
C GLU A 144 -6.03 14.34 9.86
N LYS A 145 -6.24 13.24 10.60
CA LYS A 145 -7.39 13.12 11.49
C LYS A 145 -7.40 14.27 12.53
N GLU A 146 -6.28 14.52 13.18
CA GLU A 146 -6.16 15.59 14.18
C GLU A 146 -6.39 16.96 13.56
N THR A 147 -5.81 17.22 12.39
CA THR A 147 -5.99 18.48 11.67
C THR A 147 -7.47 18.71 11.31
N LYS A 148 -8.16 17.66 10.85
CA LYS A 148 -9.58 17.73 10.54
C LYS A 148 -10.43 18.01 11.77
N GLU A 149 -10.14 17.36 12.89
CA GLU A 149 -10.85 17.59 14.15
C GLU A 149 -10.71 19.05 14.62
N VAL A 150 -9.52 19.61 14.54
CA VAL A 150 -9.26 21.02 14.91
C VAL A 150 -10.05 21.96 13.98
N ALA A 151 -10.06 21.71 12.68
CA ALA A 151 -10.80 22.51 11.70
C ALA A 151 -12.30 22.44 11.95
N ASP A 152 -12.84 21.26 12.26
CA ASP A 152 -14.26 21.07 12.57
C ASP A 152 -14.65 21.85 13.84
N GLN A 153 -13.79 21.84 14.86
CA GLN A 153 -14.03 22.60 16.10
C GLN A 153 -14.03 24.11 15.87
N ARG A 154 -13.17 24.61 14.97
CA ARG A 154 -13.11 26.04 14.66
C ARG A 154 -14.25 26.51 13.76
N GLY A 155 -14.88 25.58 13.02
CA GLY A 155 -16.02 25.88 12.14
C GLY A 155 -17.34 26.11 12.87
N HIS A 156 -17.35 25.94 14.17
CA HIS A 156 -18.51 26.17 15.03
C HIS A 156 -18.25 27.42 15.87
#